data_04b374661357ea35832971e97d53b522
#
_entry.id   04b374661357ea35832971e97d53b522
#
_cell.length_a   1.000
_cell.length_b   1.000
_cell.length_c   1.000
_cell.angle_alpha   90.00
_cell.angle_beta   90.00
_cell.angle_gamma   90.00
#
_symmetry.space_group_name_H-M   'P 1'
#
loop_
_entity.id
_entity.type
_entity.pdbx_description
1 polymer ?
#
loop_
_entity_poly.entity_id
_entity_poly.type
_entity_poly.pdbx_seq_one_letter_code
_entity_poly.pdbx_strand_id
1 'polypeptide(L)'
;QRISSVYTPEAVYPMFPEDLSNGIFSLKAGEERAVLSFHFQLFLKGGWQLQKVVPEKIRVQRNLSYAEADELIVKKEGFWETLLLCCEALLKSRLEEGALNLPRREFEINVSDPKRVLINPLDRNSPANRIIEELAVLVNRETGRLFHEASFPGIYRGQAPYELVKELKPDEEMTLDHISIEAAKLGMVAEPHAGLGCEFYMQATSPIRRFLDLVTQIQLTAMLGKKESVFTEDQLMGWAETIQTRQREYNRAEREVIHYWKSLYLQQHTGLTYQARVRRQLPQ
;
A
#
# COMPACT_ATOMS: atom_id res chain seq x y z
N GLN A 1 12.69 -18.51 -1.94
CA GLN A 1 11.23 -18.23 -1.97
C GLN A 1 11.02 -16.71 -1.99
N ARG A 2 10.18 -16.20 -2.90
CA ARG A 2 9.89 -14.76 -3.01
C ARG A 2 8.90 -14.38 -1.92
N ILE A 3 9.15 -13.28 -1.22
CA ILE A 3 8.22 -12.73 -0.21
C ILE A 3 7.26 -11.69 -0.81
N SER A 4 7.59 -11.16 -1.98
CA SER A 4 6.72 -10.26 -2.75
C SER A 4 7.04 -10.30 -4.23
N SER A 5 6.12 -9.77 -5.05
CA SER A 5 6.45 -9.39 -6.42
C SER A 5 7.42 -8.21 -6.41
N VAL A 6 8.33 -8.17 -7.38
CA VAL A 6 9.31 -7.09 -7.56
C VAL A 6 8.98 -6.37 -8.87
N TYR A 7 8.95 -5.04 -8.81
CA TYR A 7 8.59 -4.18 -9.92
C TYR A 7 9.80 -3.35 -10.31
N THR A 8 10.31 -3.57 -11.51
CA THR A 8 11.38 -2.76 -12.09
C THR A 8 10.87 -2.07 -13.36
N PRO A 9 11.54 -1.03 -13.84
CA PRO A 9 11.14 -0.40 -15.10
C PRO A 9 11.14 -1.35 -16.30
N GLU A 10 11.96 -2.41 -16.28
CA GLU A 10 12.06 -3.39 -17.37
C GLU A 10 11.02 -4.50 -17.28
N ALA A 11 10.66 -4.93 -16.07
CA ALA A 11 9.86 -6.13 -15.89
C ALA A 11 9.20 -6.21 -14.51
N VAL A 12 8.14 -6.99 -14.44
CA VAL A 12 7.52 -7.43 -13.20
C VAL A 12 7.92 -8.88 -12.93
N TYR A 13 8.46 -9.13 -11.74
CA TYR A 13 8.80 -10.48 -11.27
C TYR A 13 7.75 -10.91 -10.26
N PRO A 14 6.70 -11.64 -10.66
CA PRO A 14 5.58 -11.96 -9.78
C PRO A 14 5.98 -12.92 -8.67
N MET A 15 5.31 -12.82 -7.51
CA MET A 15 5.50 -13.72 -6.38
C MET A 15 5.05 -15.14 -6.70
N PHE A 16 3.93 -15.27 -7.38
CA PHE A 16 3.42 -16.53 -7.93
C PHE A 16 3.77 -16.68 -9.42
N PRO A 17 3.76 -17.90 -9.97
CA PRO A 17 3.76 -18.11 -11.41
C PRO A 17 2.67 -17.27 -12.11
N GLU A 18 2.95 -16.81 -13.33
CA GLU A 18 2.03 -15.92 -14.07
C GLU A 18 0.66 -16.54 -14.31
N ASP A 19 0.59 -17.84 -14.57
CA ASP A 19 -0.67 -18.57 -14.73
C ASP A 19 -1.57 -18.48 -13.50
N LEU A 20 -1.00 -18.32 -12.31
CA LEU A 20 -1.73 -18.13 -11.08
C LEU A 20 -2.04 -16.65 -10.85
N SER A 21 -1.02 -15.79 -10.87
CA SER A 21 -1.17 -14.36 -10.55
C SER A 21 -2.01 -13.60 -11.58
N ASN A 22 -1.80 -13.88 -12.88
CA ASN A 22 -2.54 -13.27 -13.98
C ASN A 22 -3.74 -14.13 -14.44
N GLY A 23 -3.86 -15.37 -13.93
CA GLY A 23 -4.91 -16.33 -14.24
C GLY A 23 -5.99 -16.40 -13.15
N ILE A 24 -5.99 -17.53 -12.44
CA ILE A 24 -7.07 -17.89 -11.51
C ILE A 24 -7.21 -16.98 -10.29
N PHE A 25 -6.13 -16.30 -9.87
CA PHE A 25 -6.18 -15.35 -8.75
C PHE A 25 -6.54 -13.93 -9.18
N SER A 26 -6.46 -13.61 -10.46
CA SER A 26 -6.75 -12.26 -10.96
C SER A 26 -8.26 -12.00 -11.02
N LEU A 27 -8.67 -10.84 -10.52
CA LEU A 27 -10.06 -10.36 -10.58
C LEU A 27 -10.33 -9.75 -11.98
N LYS A 28 -10.61 -10.62 -12.97
CA LYS A 28 -10.86 -10.20 -14.35
C LYS A 28 -12.33 -9.97 -14.60
N ALA A 29 -12.63 -8.93 -15.39
CA ALA A 29 -14.01 -8.61 -15.80
C ALA A 29 -14.68 -9.81 -16.47
N GLY A 30 -15.95 -10.04 -16.12
CA GLY A 30 -16.77 -11.16 -16.60
C GLY A 30 -16.54 -12.48 -15.89
N GLU A 31 -15.47 -12.63 -15.09
CA GLU A 31 -15.11 -13.89 -14.45
C GLU A 31 -15.59 -13.95 -12.99
N GLU A 32 -15.92 -15.16 -12.55
CA GLU A 32 -16.26 -15.44 -11.16
C GLU A 32 -14.99 -15.78 -10.36
N ARG A 33 -14.88 -15.22 -9.15
CA ARG A 33 -13.76 -15.49 -8.25
C ARG A 33 -14.23 -15.69 -6.82
N ALA A 34 -13.60 -16.64 -6.14
CA ALA A 34 -13.70 -16.77 -4.70
C ALA A 34 -12.87 -15.66 -4.04
N VAL A 35 -13.46 -14.92 -3.14
CA VAL A 35 -12.85 -13.77 -2.47
C VAL A 35 -13.18 -13.76 -1.00
N LEU A 36 -12.41 -12.99 -0.23
CA LEU A 36 -12.76 -12.60 1.12
C LEU A 36 -13.27 -11.16 1.05
N SER A 37 -14.56 -10.97 1.29
CA SER A 37 -15.24 -9.67 1.18
C SER A 37 -15.42 -9.03 2.54
N PHE A 38 -15.07 -7.75 2.63
CA PHE A 38 -15.36 -6.87 3.75
C PHE A 38 -16.54 -5.98 3.37
N HIS A 39 -17.61 -6.03 4.12
CA HIS A 39 -18.80 -5.21 3.91
C HIS A 39 -18.83 -4.06 4.92
N PHE A 40 -18.71 -2.84 4.43
CA PHE A 40 -18.73 -1.63 5.25
C PHE A 40 -19.95 -0.75 4.95
N GLN A 41 -20.45 -0.11 5.98
CA GLN A 41 -21.24 1.09 5.88
C GLN A 41 -20.31 2.28 6.14
N LEU A 42 -20.17 3.17 5.16
CA LEU A 42 -19.36 4.39 5.28
C LEU A 42 -20.27 5.60 5.54
N PHE A 43 -19.78 6.58 6.28
CA PHE A 43 -20.53 7.78 6.64
C PHE A 43 -19.87 9.02 6.05
N LEU A 44 -20.65 9.94 5.45
CA LEU A 44 -20.18 11.17 4.84
C LEU A 44 -19.46 12.12 5.82
N LYS A 45 -19.75 12.01 7.11
CA LYS A 45 -19.10 12.81 8.16
C LYS A 45 -17.81 12.17 8.70
N GLY A 46 -17.35 11.11 8.08
CA GLY A 46 -16.27 10.26 8.57
C GLY A 46 -16.79 9.10 9.42
N GLY A 47 -15.93 8.11 9.59
CA GLY A 47 -16.26 6.87 10.29
C GLY A 47 -16.89 5.80 9.39
N TRP A 48 -16.99 4.62 9.95
CA TRP A 48 -17.49 3.42 9.27
C TRP A 48 -18.09 2.44 10.29
N GLN A 49 -18.85 1.49 9.76
CA GLN A 49 -19.26 0.31 10.50
C GLN A 49 -18.93 -0.93 9.67
N LEU A 50 -18.10 -1.82 10.19
CA LEU A 50 -17.90 -3.14 9.60
C LEU A 50 -19.15 -3.99 9.85
N GLN A 51 -19.82 -4.39 8.77
CA GLN A 51 -21.05 -5.20 8.84
C GLN A 51 -20.71 -6.68 8.95
N LYS A 52 -19.81 -7.15 8.10
CA LYS A 52 -19.36 -8.54 8.07
C LYS A 52 -18.09 -8.71 7.26
N VAL A 53 -17.37 -9.80 7.54
CA VAL A 53 -16.28 -10.32 6.70
C VAL A 53 -16.63 -11.76 6.34
N VAL A 54 -16.72 -12.08 5.05
CA VAL A 54 -17.18 -13.40 4.60
C VAL A 54 -16.41 -13.87 3.37
N PRO A 55 -16.09 -15.18 3.30
CA PRO A 55 -15.73 -15.81 2.04
C PRO A 55 -16.97 -15.88 1.13
N GLU A 56 -16.86 -15.36 -0.07
CA GLU A 56 -17.94 -15.42 -1.05
C GLU A 56 -17.43 -15.51 -2.47
N LYS A 57 -18.33 -15.74 -3.42
CA LYS A 57 -18.05 -15.77 -4.84
C LYS A 57 -18.64 -14.54 -5.48
N ILE A 58 -17.78 -13.76 -6.13
CA ILE A 58 -18.19 -12.56 -6.85
C ILE A 58 -17.98 -12.72 -8.36
N ARG A 59 -18.75 -11.99 -9.14
CA ARG A 59 -18.48 -11.78 -10.57
C ARG A 59 -17.99 -10.36 -10.77
N VAL A 60 -16.75 -10.23 -11.26
CA VAL A 60 -16.15 -8.92 -11.56
C VAL A 60 -16.85 -8.34 -12.77
N GLN A 61 -17.44 -7.16 -12.65
CA GLN A 61 -18.17 -6.53 -13.75
C GLN A 61 -17.25 -5.72 -14.67
N ARG A 62 -16.33 -4.95 -14.08
CA ARG A 62 -15.41 -4.08 -14.84
C ARG A 62 -14.05 -4.02 -14.15
N ASN A 63 -13.00 -3.97 -14.96
CA ASN A 63 -11.69 -3.50 -14.53
C ASN A 63 -11.53 -2.07 -15.04
N LEU A 64 -11.21 -1.15 -14.15
CA LEU A 64 -11.00 0.26 -14.47
C LEU A 64 -9.53 0.61 -14.26
N SER A 65 -8.97 1.39 -15.16
CA SER A 65 -7.75 2.13 -14.90
C SER A 65 -8.04 3.31 -13.94
N TYR A 66 -7.02 3.85 -13.30
CA TYR A 66 -7.18 5.05 -12.46
C TYR A 66 -7.76 6.21 -13.26
N ALA A 67 -7.30 6.42 -14.50
CA ALA A 67 -7.81 7.48 -15.37
C ALA A 67 -9.30 7.33 -15.67
N GLU A 68 -9.75 6.12 -16.03
CA GLU A 68 -11.19 5.84 -16.26
C GLU A 68 -12.02 6.06 -14.99
N ALA A 69 -11.50 5.66 -13.82
CA ALA A 69 -12.19 5.89 -12.56
C ALA A 69 -12.27 7.39 -12.21
N ASP A 70 -11.19 8.16 -12.45
CA ASP A 70 -11.17 9.60 -12.26
C ASP A 70 -12.19 10.31 -13.18
N GLU A 71 -12.34 9.87 -14.44
CA GLU A 71 -13.38 10.39 -15.34
C GLU A 71 -14.80 10.13 -14.80
N LEU A 72 -15.09 8.93 -14.27
CA LEU A 72 -16.39 8.62 -13.68
C LEU A 72 -16.69 9.49 -12.46
N ILE A 73 -15.69 9.77 -11.63
CA ILE A 73 -15.79 10.66 -10.46
C ILE A 73 -16.09 12.10 -10.92
N VAL A 74 -15.35 12.61 -11.90
CA VAL A 74 -15.54 13.98 -12.43
C VAL A 74 -16.93 14.14 -13.06
N LYS A 75 -17.41 13.13 -13.78
CA LYS A 75 -18.75 13.13 -14.38
C LYS A 75 -19.87 12.91 -13.36
N LYS A 76 -19.53 12.63 -12.09
CA LYS A 76 -20.47 12.33 -11.00
C LYS A 76 -21.39 11.15 -11.33
N GLU A 77 -20.86 10.16 -12.02
CA GLU A 77 -21.61 8.98 -12.43
C GLU A 77 -21.81 8.01 -11.26
N GLY A 78 -23.07 7.71 -10.95
CA GLY A 78 -23.43 6.71 -9.94
C GLY A 78 -22.93 7.05 -8.53
N PHE A 79 -22.26 6.12 -7.87
CA PHE A 79 -21.84 6.23 -6.48
C PHE A 79 -20.42 6.82 -6.28
N TRP A 80 -19.67 7.08 -7.36
CA TRP A 80 -18.24 7.40 -7.30
C TRP A 80 -17.93 8.68 -6.53
N GLU A 81 -18.73 9.74 -6.73
CA GLU A 81 -18.57 11.01 -5.99
C GLU A 81 -18.82 10.77 -4.49
N THR A 82 -19.90 10.06 -4.14
CA THR A 82 -20.21 9.75 -2.74
C THR A 82 -19.12 8.91 -2.08
N LEU A 83 -18.57 7.94 -2.80
CA LEU A 83 -17.47 7.11 -2.31
C LEU A 83 -16.22 7.95 -2.05
N LEU A 84 -15.86 8.86 -2.98
CA LEU A 84 -14.75 9.78 -2.77
C LEU A 84 -14.96 10.64 -1.51
N LEU A 85 -16.13 11.25 -1.35
CA LEU A 85 -16.44 12.08 -0.16
C LEU A 85 -16.31 11.27 1.15
N CYS A 86 -16.76 10.02 1.17
CA CYS A 86 -16.55 9.14 2.33
C CYS A 86 -15.06 8.87 2.58
N CYS A 87 -14.26 8.60 1.53
CA CYS A 87 -12.83 8.35 1.66
C CYS A 87 -12.06 9.60 2.11
N GLU A 88 -12.41 10.79 1.61
CA GLU A 88 -11.84 12.05 2.10
C GLU A 88 -12.15 12.30 3.57
N ALA A 89 -13.36 11.96 4.01
CA ALA A 89 -13.74 12.05 5.41
C ALA A 89 -12.98 11.03 6.29
N LEU A 90 -12.72 9.82 5.80
CA LEU A 90 -11.85 8.82 6.47
C LEU A 90 -10.41 9.33 6.59
N LEU A 91 -9.86 9.89 5.52
CA LEU A 91 -8.52 10.50 5.56
C LEU A 91 -8.46 11.61 6.61
N LYS A 92 -9.42 12.54 6.59
CA LYS A 92 -9.49 13.63 7.56
C LYS A 92 -9.48 13.10 9.00
N SER A 93 -10.29 12.10 9.29
CA SER A 93 -10.32 11.45 10.62
C SER A 93 -8.96 10.88 11.02
N ARG A 94 -8.26 10.19 10.09
CA ARG A 94 -6.92 9.65 10.35
C ARG A 94 -5.87 10.75 10.57
N LEU A 95 -5.97 11.87 9.86
CA LEU A 95 -5.08 13.01 10.06
C LEU A 95 -5.28 13.64 11.45
N GLU A 96 -6.52 13.71 11.94
CA GLU A 96 -6.84 14.12 13.29
C GLU A 96 -6.30 13.13 14.35
N GLU A 97 -6.18 11.85 14.00
CA GLU A 97 -5.53 10.79 14.80
C GLU A 97 -3.99 10.80 14.67
N GLY A 98 -3.40 11.76 13.94
CA GLY A 98 -1.95 11.94 13.80
C GLY A 98 -1.32 11.25 12.59
N ALA A 99 -2.10 10.76 11.64
CA ALA A 99 -1.56 10.22 10.39
C ALA A 99 -0.74 11.26 9.63
N LEU A 100 0.24 10.79 8.87
CA LEU A 100 1.05 11.63 7.99
C LEU A 100 0.42 11.72 6.60
N ASN A 101 0.25 12.94 6.10
CA ASN A 101 -0.07 13.19 4.71
C ASN A 101 1.12 13.89 4.04
N LEU A 102 2.04 13.08 3.53
CA LEU A 102 3.24 13.60 2.88
C LEU A 102 3.04 13.64 1.36
N PRO A 103 3.49 14.72 0.69
CA PRO A 103 3.41 14.80 -0.76
C PRO A 103 4.23 13.68 -1.40
N ARG A 104 3.60 12.89 -2.25
CA ARG A 104 4.23 11.81 -2.99
C ARG A 104 4.59 12.30 -4.38
N ARG A 105 5.89 12.44 -4.63
CA ARG A 105 6.43 12.70 -5.98
C ARG A 105 6.96 11.39 -6.53
N GLU A 106 6.15 10.72 -7.31
CA GLU A 106 6.55 9.49 -7.99
C GLU A 106 6.78 9.76 -9.48
N PHE A 107 7.56 8.89 -10.11
CA PHE A 107 7.90 8.96 -11.51
C PHE A 107 7.72 7.59 -12.13
N GLU A 108 7.12 7.55 -13.29
CA GLU A 108 7.15 6.40 -14.17
C GLU A 108 8.39 6.47 -15.05
N ILE A 109 9.17 5.40 -15.05
CA ILE A 109 10.35 5.27 -15.89
C ILE A 109 10.02 4.29 -17.01
N ASN A 110 9.88 4.80 -18.24
CA ASN A 110 9.62 3.98 -19.41
C ASN A 110 10.95 3.67 -20.11
N VAL A 111 11.24 2.38 -20.21
CA VAL A 111 12.47 1.83 -20.78
C VAL A 111 12.21 0.90 -21.96
N SER A 112 11.04 1.02 -22.60
CA SER A 112 10.68 0.23 -23.78
C SER A 112 11.70 0.37 -24.92
N ASP A 113 12.34 1.53 -25.01
CA ASP A 113 13.52 1.75 -25.83
C ASP A 113 14.68 2.21 -24.93
N PRO A 114 15.69 1.35 -24.67
CA PRO A 114 16.83 1.71 -23.84
C PRO A 114 17.65 2.88 -24.39
N LYS A 115 17.54 3.18 -25.69
CA LYS A 115 18.18 4.36 -26.32
C LYS A 115 17.40 5.64 -26.06
N ARG A 116 16.16 5.55 -25.57
CA ARG A 116 15.28 6.67 -25.28
C ARG A 116 14.51 6.44 -23.99
N VAL A 117 15.20 6.55 -22.88
CA VAL A 117 14.56 6.48 -21.55
C VAL A 117 13.67 7.70 -21.34
N LEU A 118 12.43 7.48 -20.89
CA LEU A 118 11.50 8.55 -20.54
C LEU A 118 11.20 8.51 -19.04
N ILE A 119 11.18 9.67 -18.40
CA ILE A 119 10.77 9.81 -17.00
C ILE A 119 9.61 10.79 -16.94
N ASN A 120 8.43 10.28 -16.60
CA ASN A 120 7.20 11.07 -16.51
C ASN A 120 6.78 11.20 -15.04
N PRO A 121 6.32 12.39 -14.59
CA PRO A 121 5.68 12.53 -13.30
C PRO A 121 4.45 11.62 -13.23
N LEU A 122 4.28 10.93 -12.10
CA LEU A 122 3.10 10.10 -11.82
C LEU A 122 2.30 10.77 -10.71
N ASP A 123 1.07 11.16 -11.03
CA ASP A 123 0.15 11.73 -10.03
C ASP A 123 -0.48 10.61 -9.21
N ARG A 124 -0.05 10.51 -7.94
CA ARG A 124 -0.62 9.59 -6.95
C ARG A 124 -1.69 10.25 -6.07
N ASN A 125 -2.00 11.52 -6.32
CA ASN A 125 -3.00 12.25 -5.55
C ASN A 125 -4.36 12.31 -6.24
N SER A 126 -4.53 11.58 -7.36
CA SER A 126 -5.81 11.55 -8.06
C SER A 126 -6.94 10.99 -7.18
N PRO A 127 -8.19 11.40 -7.42
CA PRO A 127 -9.35 10.93 -6.67
C PRO A 127 -9.46 9.40 -6.59
N ALA A 128 -9.22 8.70 -7.70
CA ALA A 128 -9.27 7.25 -7.75
C ALA A 128 -8.16 6.60 -6.89
N ASN A 129 -6.93 7.16 -6.90
CA ASN A 129 -5.86 6.70 -6.01
C ASN A 129 -6.24 6.90 -4.54
N ARG A 130 -6.88 8.03 -4.20
CA ARG A 130 -7.36 8.31 -2.84
C ARG A 130 -8.37 7.26 -2.38
N ILE A 131 -9.35 6.92 -3.19
CA ILE A 131 -10.34 5.89 -2.87
C ILE A 131 -9.67 4.56 -2.56
N ILE A 132 -8.77 4.09 -3.42
CA ILE A 132 -8.08 2.81 -3.23
C ILE A 132 -7.20 2.82 -1.98
N GLU A 133 -6.48 3.93 -1.72
CA GLU A 133 -5.64 4.07 -0.54
C GLU A 133 -6.45 3.99 0.75
N GLU A 134 -7.52 4.78 0.87
CA GLU A 134 -8.32 4.82 2.09
C GLU A 134 -9.05 3.50 2.35
N LEU A 135 -9.61 2.87 1.32
CA LEU A 135 -10.24 1.56 1.46
C LEU A 135 -9.25 0.47 1.84
N ALA A 136 -8.03 0.50 1.28
CA ALA A 136 -6.98 -0.44 1.67
C ALA A 136 -6.53 -0.24 3.13
N VAL A 137 -6.37 1.01 3.57
CA VAL A 137 -6.04 1.33 4.98
C VAL A 137 -7.17 0.85 5.89
N LEU A 138 -8.44 1.11 5.52
CA LEU A 138 -9.60 0.70 6.29
C LEU A 138 -9.67 -0.82 6.46
N VAL A 139 -9.53 -1.60 5.38
CA VAL A 139 -9.52 -3.07 5.45
C VAL A 139 -8.38 -3.57 6.34
N ASN A 140 -7.19 -3.02 6.21
CA ASN A 140 -6.03 -3.43 6.99
C ASN A 140 -6.16 -3.06 8.49
N ARG A 141 -6.73 -1.88 8.80
CA ARG A 141 -7.06 -1.44 10.17
C ARG A 141 -8.07 -2.40 10.81
N GLU A 142 -9.16 -2.69 10.12
CA GLU A 142 -10.19 -3.61 10.61
C GLU A 142 -9.68 -5.05 10.75
N THR A 143 -8.82 -5.51 9.85
CA THR A 143 -8.16 -6.80 10.00
C THR A 143 -7.35 -6.85 11.29
N GLY A 144 -6.53 -5.84 11.57
CA GLY A 144 -5.78 -5.76 12.81
C GLY A 144 -6.67 -5.75 14.06
N ARG A 145 -7.75 -4.95 14.05
CA ARG A 145 -8.72 -4.90 15.14
C ARG A 145 -9.38 -6.26 15.40
N LEU A 146 -9.87 -6.94 14.35
CA LEU A 146 -10.49 -8.26 14.48
C LEU A 146 -9.56 -9.30 15.11
N PHE A 147 -8.28 -9.33 14.70
CA PHE A 147 -7.29 -10.24 15.29
C PHE A 147 -7.03 -9.91 16.75
N HIS A 148 -6.92 -8.64 17.09
CA HIS A 148 -6.70 -8.18 18.46
C HIS A 148 -7.87 -8.56 19.37
N GLU A 149 -9.10 -8.24 18.97
CA GLU A 149 -10.32 -8.55 19.73
C GLU A 149 -10.53 -10.06 19.93
N ALA A 150 -10.18 -10.85 18.90
CA ALA A 150 -10.25 -12.31 18.98
C ALA A 150 -9.07 -12.96 19.71
N SER A 151 -8.05 -12.21 20.07
CA SER A 151 -6.75 -12.73 20.55
C SER A 151 -6.19 -13.82 19.63
N PHE A 152 -6.34 -13.64 18.31
CA PHE A 152 -5.95 -14.62 17.32
C PHE A 152 -4.53 -14.35 16.81
N PRO A 153 -3.66 -15.36 16.70
CA PRO A 153 -2.27 -15.16 16.27
C PRO A 153 -2.14 -14.57 14.87
N GLY A 154 -1.37 -13.50 14.72
CA GLY A 154 -1.15 -12.82 13.44
C GLY A 154 0.04 -11.87 13.46
N ILE A 155 0.44 -11.39 12.29
CA ILE A 155 1.58 -10.48 12.15
C ILE A 155 1.06 -9.06 11.95
N TYR A 156 1.25 -8.24 12.96
CA TYR A 156 0.94 -6.79 12.93
C TYR A 156 2.07 -6.00 12.29
N ARG A 157 1.75 -4.82 11.83
CA ARG A 157 2.72 -3.85 11.34
C ARG A 157 2.55 -2.55 12.13
N GLY A 158 3.48 -2.31 13.04
CA GLY A 158 3.55 -1.11 13.87
C GLY A 158 4.56 -0.10 13.35
N GLN A 159 4.39 1.16 13.73
CA GLN A 159 5.34 2.23 13.46
C GLN A 159 5.32 3.24 14.58
N ALA A 160 6.47 3.53 15.15
CA ALA A 160 6.62 4.54 16.18
C ALA A 160 6.19 5.93 15.67
N PRO A 161 5.74 6.82 16.57
CA PRO A 161 5.48 8.22 16.21
C PRO A 161 6.70 8.87 15.56
N TYR A 162 6.44 9.81 14.68
CA TYR A 162 7.50 10.63 14.08
C TYR A 162 7.87 11.79 15.01
N GLU A 163 9.08 12.28 14.83
CA GLU A 163 9.58 13.47 15.53
C GLU A 163 9.78 14.61 14.54
N LEU A 164 9.39 15.82 14.91
CA LEU A 164 9.72 17.01 14.13
C LEU A 164 11.19 17.36 14.37
N VAL A 165 11.99 17.33 13.32
CA VAL A 165 13.43 17.68 13.35
C VAL A 165 13.71 19.07 12.78
N LYS A 166 12.70 19.68 12.17
CA LYS A 166 12.77 21.02 11.60
C LYS A 166 11.42 21.72 11.77
N GLU A 167 11.45 22.99 12.18
CA GLU A 167 10.24 23.80 12.27
C GLU A 167 9.58 23.95 10.90
N LEU A 168 8.26 23.80 10.90
CA LEU A 168 7.41 24.06 9.74
C LEU A 168 7.01 25.54 9.74
N LYS A 169 7.29 26.26 8.67
CA LYS A 169 6.83 27.63 8.54
C LYS A 169 5.33 27.66 8.26
N PRO A 170 4.64 28.76 8.61
CA PRO A 170 3.27 28.95 8.14
C PRO A 170 3.25 28.81 6.61
N ASP A 171 2.29 28.06 6.07
CA ASP A 171 2.12 27.78 4.64
C ASP A 171 3.19 26.85 4.00
N GLU A 172 4.12 26.29 4.78
CA GLU A 172 5.06 25.27 4.29
C GLU A 172 4.45 23.86 4.38
N GLU A 173 4.46 23.13 3.27
CA GLU A 173 3.97 21.76 3.25
C GLU A 173 4.96 20.82 3.96
N MET A 174 4.43 19.96 4.86
CA MET A 174 5.24 18.97 5.56
C MET A 174 5.86 17.99 4.56
N THR A 175 7.16 17.77 4.69
CA THR A 175 7.92 16.81 3.87
C THR A 175 8.78 15.92 4.75
N LEU A 176 9.36 14.87 4.18
CA LEU A 176 10.31 13.99 4.89
C LEU A 176 11.54 14.72 5.46
N ASP A 177 11.87 15.92 4.97
CA ASP A 177 12.98 16.71 5.49
C ASP A 177 12.64 17.38 6.84
N HIS A 178 11.36 17.44 7.22
CA HIS A 178 10.87 18.03 8.48
C HIS A 178 10.71 17.02 9.61
N ILE A 179 10.75 15.73 9.29
CA ILE A 179 10.46 14.68 10.26
C ILE A 179 11.56 13.61 10.30
N SER A 180 11.76 13.05 11.49
CA SER A 180 12.44 11.77 11.68
C SER A 180 11.38 10.71 11.93
N ILE A 181 11.35 9.67 11.11
CA ILE A 181 10.40 8.58 11.22
C ILE A 181 11.10 7.23 11.05
N GLU A 182 10.87 6.33 11.98
CA GLU A 182 11.36 4.97 11.86
C GLU A 182 10.57 4.17 10.82
N ALA A 183 11.25 3.19 10.22
CA ALA A 183 10.57 2.23 9.36
C ALA A 183 9.58 1.39 10.18
N ALA A 184 8.41 1.12 9.60
CA ALA A 184 7.44 0.24 10.22
C ALA A 184 8.02 -1.18 10.43
N LYS A 185 7.70 -1.78 11.58
CA LYS A 185 8.19 -3.10 12.03
C LYS A 185 7.05 -4.12 11.95
N LEU A 186 7.41 -5.37 11.70
CA LEU A 186 6.49 -6.50 11.80
C LEU A 186 6.69 -7.21 13.13
N GLY A 187 5.60 -7.62 13.77
CA GLY A 187 5.65 -8.32 15.06
C GLY A 187 4.34 -8.99 15.40
N MET A 188 4.36 -9.82 16.44
CA MET A 188 3.17 -10.51 16.95
C MET A 188 2.35 -9.65 17.92
N VAL A 189 2.93 -8.57 18.41
CA VAL A 189 2.27 -7.63 19.31
C VAL A 189 1.61 -6.51 18.49
N ALA A 190 0.39 -6.17 18.84
CA ALA A 190 -0.34 -5.07 18.21
C ALA A 190 0.23 -3.73 18.70
N GLU A 191 1.09 -3.14 17.91
CA GLU A 191 1.61 -1.78 18.10
C GLU A 191 0.92 -0.82 17.13
N PRO A 192 0.62 0.43 17.55
CA PRO A 192 0.05 1.43 16.67
C PRO A 192 0.93 1.72 15.44
N HIS A 193 0.31 2.02 14.31
CA HIS A 193 1.00 2.50 13.12
C HIS A 193 0.81 4.02 13.00
N ALA A 194 1.68 4.79 13.67
CA ALA A 194 1.53 6.24 13.81
C ALA A 194 1.42 6.97 12.46
N GLY A 195 2.26 6.64 11.48
CA GLY A 195 2.21 7.27 10.16
C GLY A 195 0.89 7.05 9.40
N LEU A 196 0.09 6.06 9.78
CA LEU A 196 -1.25 5.82 9.22
C LEU A 196 -2.38 6.27 10.14
N GLY A 197 -2.10 6.68 11.39
CA GLY A 197 -3.14 6.98 12.38
C GLY A 197 -3.98 5.75 12.72
N CYS A 198 -3.37 4.59 12.84
CA CYS A 198 -4.07 3.33 13.10
C CYS A 198 -3.58 2.71 14.41
N GLU A 199 -4.50 2.42 15.33
CA GLU A 199 -4.20 1.70 16.56
C GLU A 199 -3.79 0.24 16.27
N PHE A 200 -4.47 -0.39 15.31
CA PHE A 200 -4.18 -1.75 14.84
C PHE A 200 -3.98 -1.73 13.34
N TYR A 201 -2.99 -2.44 12.84
CA TYR A 201 -2.78 -2.53 11.41
C TYR A 201 -2.15 -3.86 11.00
N MET A 202 -2.82 -4.58 10.11
CA MET A 202 -2.34 -5.82 9.49
C MET A 202 -2.55 -5.76 7.99
N GLN A 203 -1.54 -6.15 7.21
CA GLN A 203 -1.64 -6.13 5.75
C GLN A 203 -2.41 -7.36 5.26
N ALA A 204 -3.53 -7.15 4.54
CA ALA A 204 -4.41 -8.19 4.02
C ALA A 204 -4.86 -7.96 2.57
N THR A 205 -4.58 -6.78 1.98
CA THR A 205 -5.21 -6.32 0.73
C THR A 205 -4.52 -6.77 -0.55
N SER A 206 -3.37 -7.44 -0.48
CA SER A 206 -2.59 -7.79 -1.68
C SER A 206 -1.96 -9.19 -1.63
N PRO A 207 -2.72 -10.28 -1.40
CA PRO A 207 -2.19 -11.62 -1.17
C PRO A 207 -1.49 -12.23 -2.39
N ILE A 208 -1.81 -11.77 -3.60
CA ILE A 208 -1.19 -12.27 -4.84
C ILE A 208 0.26 -11.78 -4.99
N ARG A 209 0.57 -10.64 -4.39
CA ARG A 209 1.88 -9.98 -4.57
C ARG A 209 2.67 -9.76 -3.29
N ARG A 210 2.11 -10.07 -2.12
CA ARG A 210 2.80 -9.99 -0.82
C ARG A 210 2.49 -11.22 0.01
N PHE A 211 3.53 -11.93 0.43
CA PHE A 211 3.40 -13.15 1.24
C PHE A 211 2.76 -12.87 2.60
N LEU A 212 3.07 -11.72 3.22
CA LEU A 212 2.46 -11.31 4.47
C LEU A 212 0.94 -11.25 4.38
N ASP A 213 0.41 -10.64 3.33
CA ASP A 213 -1.05 -10.53 3.12
C ASP A 213 -1.70 -11.90 2.91
N LEU A 214 -1.01 -12.82 2.23
CA LEU A 214 -1.48 -14.18 2.05
C LEU A 214 -1.58 -14.91 3.39
N VAL A 215 -0.54 -14.83 4.22
CA VAL A 215 -0.53 -15.41 5.57
C VAL A 215 -1.67 -14.83 6.40
N THR A 216 -1.84 -13.50 6.36
CA THR A 216 -2.93 -12.81 7.08
C THR A 216 -4.30 -13.29 6.60
N GLN A 217 -4.53 -13.43 5.30
CA GLN A 217 -5.83 -13.91 4.79
C GLN A 217 -6.12 -15.38 5.13
N ILE A 218 -5.10 -16.24 5.14
CA ILE A 218 -5.25 -17.64 5.57
C ILE A 218 -5.68 -17.68 7.05
N GLN A 219 -5.00 -16.95 7.92
CA GLN A 219 -5.32 -16.84 9.34
C GLN A 219 -6.71 -16.24 9.56
N LEU A 220 -7.04 -15.15 8.84
CA LEU A 220 -8.36 -14.51 8.92
C LEU A 220 -9.47 -15.48 8.52
N THR A 221 -9.26 -16.28 7.47
CA THR A 221 -10.22 -17.29 7.04
C THR A 221 -10.44 -18.39 8.10
N ALA A 222 -9.36 -18.83 8.76
CA ALA A 222 -9.46 -19.79 9.86
C ALA A 222 -10.23 -19.19 11.06
N MET A 223 -9.90 -17.97 11.46
CA MET A 223 -10.56 -17.25 12.55
C MET A 223 -12.07 -17.09 12.28
N LEU A 224 -12.46 -16.65 11.09
CA LEU A 224 -13.86 -16.49 10.69
C LEU A 224 -14.60 -17.82 10.67
N GLY A 225 -13.92 -18.90 10.29
CA GLY A 225 -14.44 -20.28 10.34
C GLY A 225 -14.45 -20.89 11.75
N LYS A 226 -14.11 -20.13 12.79
CA LYS A 226 -13.98 -20.59 14.18
C LYS A 226 -13.05 -21.80 14.33
N LYS A 227 -11.99 -21.83 13.54
CA LYS A 227 -10.95 -22.85 13.57
C LYS A 227 -9.76 -22.34 14.38
N GLU A 228 -8.91 -23.25 14.79
CA GLU A 228 -7.61 -22.90 15.37
C GLU A 228 -6.71 -22.20 14.35
N SER A 229 -5.67 -21.55 14.85
CA SER A 229 -4.63 -20.95 14.02
C SER A 229 -4.01 -22.00 13.09
N VAL A 230 -3.91 -21.65 11.80
CA VAL A 230 -3.28 -22.52 10.79
C VAL A 230 -1.75 -22.61 10.99
N PHE A 231 -1.17 -21.53 11.52
CA PHE A 231 0.26 -21.40 11.71
C PHE A 231 0.59 -21.22 13.19
N THR A 232 1.69 -21.81 13.63
CA THR A 232 2.18 -21.59 15.00
C THR A 232 2.74 -20.19 15.17
N GLU A 233 2.80 -19.71 16.40
CA GLU A 233 3.41 -18.41 16.72
C GLU A 233 4.88 -18.34 16.29
N ASP A 234 5.64 -19.42 16.47
CA ASP A 234 7.03 -19.53 16.01
C ASP A 234 7.15 -19.38 14.50
N GLN A 235 6.23 -19.98 13.73
CA GLN A 235 6.21 -19.82 12.27
C GLN A 235 5.91 -18.38 11.87
N LEU A 236 4.92 -17.75 12.50
CA LEU A 236 4.56 -16.37 12.23
C LEU A 236 5.70 -15.41 12.57
N MET A 237 6.35 -15.61 13.70
CA MET A 237 7.50 -14.80 14.13
C MET A 237 8.70 -14.95 13.19
N GLY A 238 9.06 -16.18 12.83
CA GLY A 238 10.13 -16.45 11.87
C GLY A 238 9.86 -15.85 10.48
N TRP A 239 8.59 -15.81 10.05
CA TRP A 239 8.22 -15.13 8.79
C TRP A 239 8.28 -13.61 8.93
N ALA A 240 7.85 -13.02 10.05
CA ALA A 240 7.96 -11.59 10.27
C ALA A 240 9.42 -11.11 10.13
N GLU A 241 10.36 -11.81 10.75
CA GLU A 241 11.81 -11.53 10.66
C GLU A 241 12.34 -11.71 9.23
N THR A 242 11.98 -12.82 8.59
CA THR A 242 12.40 -13.13 7.21
C THR A 242 11.88 -12.08 6.24
N ILE A 243 10.61 -11.70 6.35
CA ILE A 243 9.99 -10.69 5.49
C ILE A 243 10.68 -9.33 5.68
N GLN A 244 10.93 -8.89 6.92
CA GLN A 244 11.63 -7.63 7.17
C GLN A 244 13.02 -7.59 6.57
N THR A 245 13.78 -8.68 6.70
CA THR A 245 15.13 -8.79 6.15
C THR A 245 15.11 -8.75 4.63
N ARG A 246 14.30 -9.60 4.00
CA ARG A 246 14.16 -9.67 2.54
C ARG A 246 13.60 -8.39 1.93
N GLN A 247 12.68 -7.71 2.61
CA GLN A 247 12.14 -6.44 2.13
C GLN A 247 13.21 -5.35 2.03
N ARG A 248 14.16 -5.33 2.97
CA ARG A 248 15.31 -4.40 2.89
C ARG A 248 16.19 -4.69 1.67
N GLU A 249 16.45 -5.98 1.40
CA GLU A 249 17.21 -6.42 0.23
C GLU A 249 16.49 -6.03 -1.07
N TYR A 250 15.18 -6.28 -1.16
CA TYR A 250 14.37 -5.93 -2.33
C TYR A 250 14.32 -4.43 -2.58
N ASN A 251 14.07 -3.65 -1.53
CA ASN A 251 14.06 -2.18 -1.63
C ASN A 251 15.42 -1.62 -2.04
N ARG A 252 16.51 -2.30 -1.66
CA ARG A 252 17.85 -1.93 -2.10
C ARG A 252 18.05 -2.21 -3.59
N ALA A 253 17.72 -3.42 -4.04
CA ALA A 253 17.81 -3.82 -5.44
C ALA A 253 16.95 -2.93 -6.37
N GLU A 254 15.70 -2.67 -5.98
CA GLU A 254 14.81 -1.76 -6.73
C GLU A 254 15.41 -0.35 -6.85
N ARG A 255 15.97 0.18 -5.76
CA ARG A 255 16.64 1.49 -5.79
C ARG A 255 17.86 1.52 -6.70
N GLU A 256 18.67 0.46 -6.72
CA GLU A 256 19.84 0.35 -7.59
C GLU A 256 19.42 0.33 -9.07
N VAL A 257 18.38 -0.43 -9.41
CA VAL A 257 17.83 -0.47 -10.77
C VAL A 257 17.23 0.89 -11.19
N ILE A 258 16.45 1.51 -10.32
CA ILE A 258 15.88 2.84 -10.57
C ILE A 258 17.00 3.88 -10.73
N HIS A 259 18.05 3.79 -9.92
CA HIS A 259 19.21 4.69 -10.02
C HIS A 259 19.95 4.54 -11.36
N TYR A 260 20.14 3.30 -11.82
CA TYR A 260 20.75 3.02 -13.13
C TYR A 260 19.96 3.71 -14.26
N TRP A 261 18.64 3.53 -14.32
CA TRP A 261 17.80 4.12 -15.37
C TRP A 261 17.73 5.64 -15.29
N LYS A 262 17.71 6.21 -14.10
CA LYS A 262 17.80 7.67 -13.91
C LYS A 262 19.15 8.22 -14.38
N SER A 263 20.23 7.51 -14.12
CA SER A 263 21.57 7.91 -14.58
C SER A 263 21.66 7.85 -16.10
N LEU A 264 21.11 6.80 -16.72
CA LEU A 264 21.07 6.68 -18.18
C LEU A 264 20.23 7.78 -18.83
N TYR A 265 19.06 8.11 -18.24
CA TYR A 265 18.27 9.26 -18.67
C TYR A 265 19.08 10.56 -18.66
N LEU A 266 19.79 10.85 -17.58
CA LEU A 266 20.62 12.05 -17.49
C LEU A 266 21.76 12.05 -18.52
N GLN A 267 22.38 10.90 -18.80
CA GLN A 267 23.39 10.78 -19.86
C GLN A 267 22.82 11.07 -21.25
N GLN A 268 21.60 10.62 -21.53
CA GLN A 268 20.91 10.88 -22.79
C GLN A 268 20.48 12.36 -22.95
N HIS A 269 20.46 13.12 -21.87
CA HIS A 269 20.06 14.52 -21.83
C HIS A 269 21.19 15.44 -21.38
N THR A 270 22.43 15.06 -21.67
CA THR A 270 23.62 15.88 -21.38
C THR A 270 23.50 17.25 -22.04
N GLY A 271 23.79 18.32 -21.31
CA GLY A 271 23.70 19.70 -21.78
C GLY A 271 22.39 20.42 -21.43
N LEU A 272 21.39 19.73 -20.89
CA LEU A 272 20.21 20.36 -20.32
C LEU A 272 20.49 20.89 -18.90
N THR A 273 19.84 21.99 -18.55
CA THR A 273 19.89 22.54 -17.18
C THR A 273 18.72 22.01 -16.38
N TYR A 274 19.01 21.51 -15.18
CA TYR A 274 18.02 21.00 -14.26
C TYR A 274 17.98 21.83 -12.97
N GLN A 275 16.79 22.02 -12.42
CA GLN A 275 16.66 22.46 -11.04
C GLN A 275 16.97 21.30 -10.10
N ALA A 276 17.93 21.49 -9.21
CA ALA A 276 18.35 20.48 -8.27
C ALA A 276 18.31 20.99 -6.83
N ARG A 277 17.97 20.11 -5.88
CA ARG A 277 18.06 20.38 -4.45
C ARG A 277 19.07 19.43 -3.83
N VAL A 278 20.08 19.98 -3.17
CA VAL A 278 21.04 19.17 -2.39
C VAL A 278 20.31 18.66 -1.15
N ARG A 279 20.17 17.34 -1.04
CA ARG A 279 19.53 16.71 0.13
C ARG A 279 20.54 16.34 1.21
N ARG A 280 21.73 15.91 0.81
CA ARG A 280 22.76 15.44 1.72
C ARG A 280 24.14 15.69 1.12
N GLN A 281 25.03 16.22 1.93
CA GLN A 281 26.46 16.26 1.61
C GLN A 281 27.09 15.00 2.22
N LEU A 282 27.73 14.19 1.40
CA LEU A 282 28.49 13.05 1.89
C LEU A 282 29.85 13.55 2.41
N PRO A 283 30.38 12.99 3.51
CA PRO A 283 31.73 13.27 3.92
C PRO A 283 32.71 12.84 2.78
N GLN A 284 33.73 13.65 2.54
CA GLN A 284 34.78 13.34 1.58
C GLN A 284 35.63 12.17 2.03
#